data_ae7ac76f5fd4cd90bc12989b0b4f9255
#
_entry.id   ae7ac76f5fd4cd90bc12989b0b4f9255
#
_cell.length_a   1.000
_cell.length_b   1.000
_cell.length_c   1.000
_cell.angle_alpha   90.00
_cell.angle_beta   90.00
_cell.angle_gamma   90.00
#
_symmetry.space_group_name_H-M   'P 1'
#
loop_
_entity.id
_entity.type
_entity.pdbx_description
1 polymer ?
#
loop_
_entity_poly.entity_id
_entity_poly.type
_entity_poly.pdbx_seq_one_letter_code
_entity_poly.pdbx_strand_id
1 'polypeptide(L)'
;MSRLHAFRNQFVDAPGSVGARFRARRWDWLRATFPGLEAMAVIDLGGTAEAWRRAPVRPASVHIVNLEKPPEDLPSWLRSDHADACELPAEILAGDYDLVISNSVVEHVGGHARRRMFADAVHRLADRHWIQTPYRYFPVEPHWVCPGMQFLPAAARATVARHWPLVHTPPADRAAALRAVLDVELLSRTEMRAYFPHSVVLSERVAGLTKSLVAVKRS
;
A
#
# COMPACT_ATOMS: atom_id res chain seq x y z
N MET A 1 10.10 24.23 12.76
CA MET A 1 9.80 22.77 12.73
C MET A 1 9.94 22.22 14.14
N SER A 2 8.90 21.59 14.72
CA SER A 2 9.00 21.03 16.07
C SER A 2 9.98 19.84 16.08
N ARG A 3 10.61 19.57 17.25
CA ARG A 3 11.50 18.40 17.44
C ARG A 3 10.83 17.07 17.07
N LEU A 4 9.50 17.00 17.15
CA LEU A 4 8.70 15.83 16.82
C LEU A 4 8.52 15.63 15.31
N HIS A 5 8.43 16.71 14.53
CA HIS A 5 8.44 16.62 13.06
C HIS A 5 9.81 16.17 12.52
N ALA A 6 10.90 16.65 13.15
CA ALA A 6 12.24 16.16 12.84
C ALA A 6 12.40 14.67 13.17
N PHE A 7 11.84 14.20 14.30
CA PHE A 7 11.82 12.80 14.69
C PHE A 7 11.05 11.94 13.66
N ARG A 8 9.84 12.35 13.25
CA ARG A 8 9.08 11.62 12.22
C ARG A 8 9.85 11.53 10.91
N ASN A 9 10.37 12.64 10.39
CA ASN A 9 11.19 12.66 9.18
C ASN A 9 12.35 11.66 9.28
N GLN A 10 13.08 11.68 10.39
CA GLN A 10 14.23 10.80 10.59
C GLN A 10 13.85 9.31 10.67
N PHE A 11 12.68 8.97 11.24
CA PHE A 11 12.28 7.57 11.44
C PHE A 11 11.39 6.99 10.33
N VAL A 12 10.63 7.82 9.60
CA VAL A 12 9.64 7.35 8.63
C VAL A 12 9.97 7.77 7.21
N ASP A 13 10.29 9.05 6.98
CA ASP A 13 10.27 9.64 5.65
C ASP A 13 11.67 9.83 5.02
N ALA A 14 12.71 10.06 5.81
CA ALA A 14 14.06 10.34 5.30
C ALA A 14 14.69 9.15 4.56
N PRO A 15 15.55 9.40 3.57
CA PRO A 15 16.45 8.40 3.02
C PRO A 15 17.32 7.81 4.15
N GLY A 16 17.29 6.47 4.33
CA GLY A 16 18.01 5.80 5.43
C GLY A 16 17.20 5.65 6.73
N SER A 17 15.98 6.19 6.80
CA SER A 17 15.06 5.96 7.93
C SER A 17 14.73 4.48 8.14
N VAL A 18 14.21 4.15 9.32
CA VAL A 18 13.68 2.81 9.59
C VAL A 18 12.63 2.42 8.54
N GLY A 19 11.74 3.34 8.17
CA GLY A 19 10.76 3.15 7.11
C GLY A 19 11.40 2.86 5.74
N ALA A 20 12.47 3.57 5.38
CA ALA A 20 13.21 3.34 4.14
C ALA A 20 13.87 1.96 4.10
N ARG A 21 14.47 1.51 5.23
CA ARG A 21 15.06 0.16 5.35
C ARG A 21 14.01 -0.94 5.17
N PHE A 22 12.80 -0.76 5.70
CA PHE A 22 11.71 -1.72 5.47
C PHE A 22 11.26 -1.74 4.01
N ARG A 23 11.16 -0.58 3.35
CA ARG A 23 10.86 -0.50 1.92
C ARG A 23 11.94 -1.20 1.08
N ALA A 24 13.22 -0.98 1.38
CA ALA A 24 14.33 -1.65 0.70
C ALA A 24 14.26 -3.19 0.87
N ARG A 25 14.11 -3.69 2.11
CA ARG A 25 13.94 -5.13 2.37
C ARG A 25 12.74 -5.74 1.66
N ARG A 26 11.69 -4.97 1.43
CA ARG A 26 10.50 -5.43 0.71
C ARG A 26 10.80 -5.69 -0.76
N TRP A 27 11.66 -4.90 -1.39
CA TRP A 27 12.16 -5.16 -2.73
C TRP A 27 12.98 -6.45 -2.83
N ASP A 28 13.88 -6.69 -1.88
CA ASP A 28 14.66 -7.94 -1.81
C ASP A 28 13.73 -9.15 -1.67
N TRP A 29 12.72 -9.00 -0.84
CA TRP A 29 11.73 -10.04 -0.61
C TRP A 29 10.85 -10.29 -1.84
N LEU A 30 10.42 -9.24 -2.54
CA LEU A 30 9.69 -9.33 -3.80
C LEU A 30 10.52 -10.08 -4.87
N ARG A 31 11.80 -9.72 -5.04
CA ARG A 31 12.72 -10.40 -5.98
C ARG A 31 12.92 -11.86 -5.64
N ALA A 32 13.12 -12.18 -4.37
CA ALA A 32 13.24 -13.57 -3.90
C ALA A 32 11.96 -14.37 -4.11
N THR A 33 10.79 -13.72 -4.07
CA THR A 33 9.47 -14.34 -4.26
C THR A 33 9.16 -14.59 -5.73
N PHE A 34 9.58 -13.68 -6.61
CA PHE A 34 9.36 -13.74 -8.06
C PHE A 34 10.71 -13.68 -8.80
N PRO A 35 11.44 -14.81 -8.89
CA PRO A 35 12.64 -14.91 -9.73
C PRO A 35 12.29 -14.57 -11.17
N GLY A 36 13.11 -13.73 -11.80
CA GLY A 36 12.86 -13.26 -13.18
C GLY A 36 11.90 -12.06 -13.26
N LEU A 37 11.66 -11.36 -12.15
CA LEU A 37 10.84 -10.13 -12.10
C LEU A 37 11.25 -9.10 -13.18
N GLU A 38 12.53 -9.05 -13.54
CA GLU A 38 13.07 -8.16 -14.57
C GLU A 38 12.53 -8.44 -15.99
N ALA A 39 12.04 -9.67 -16.23
CA ALA A 39 11.44 -10.05 -17.51
C ALA A 39 9.90 -9.95 -17.53
N MET A 40 9.28 -9.57 -16.40
CA MET A 40 7.83 -9.57 -16.24
C MET A 40 7.19 -8.25 -16.69
N ALA A 41 5.98 -8.36 -17.24
CA ALA A 41 5.04 -7.26 -17.37
C ALA A 41 4.25 -7.12 -16.04
N VAL A 42 4.48 -6.02 -15.32
CA VAL A 42 3.89 -5.77 -14.01
C VAL A 42 2.79 -4.74 -14.11
N ILE A 43 1.67 -4.97 -13.42
CA ILE A 43 0.70 -3.91 -13.11
C ILE A 43 0.77 -3.57 -11.62
N ASP A 44 0.87 -2.28 -11.29
CA ASP A 44 0.94 -1.78 -9.91
C ASP A 44 -0.29 -0.93 -9.58
N LEU A 45 -1.16 -1.48 -8.74
CA LEU A 45 -2.39 -0.83 -8.29
C LEU A 45 -2.10 0.10 -7.11
N GLY A 46 -2.20 1.40 -7.34
CA GLY A 46 -1.92 2.47 -6.38
C GLY A 46 -0.44 2.85 -6.27
N GLY A 47 0.42 2.32 -7.13
CA GLY A 47 1.82 2.70 -7.20
C GLY A 47 2.05 4.11 -7.75
N THR A 48 3.30 4.58 -7.68
CA THR A 48 3.72 5.87 -8.23
C THR A 48 4.94 5.72 -9.12
N ALA A 49 5.05 6.57 -10.15
CA ALA A 49 6.21 6.60 -11.03
C ALA A 49 7.51 6.86 -10.27
N GLU A 50 7.44 7.70 -9.24
CA GLU A 50 8.60 8.03 -8.39
C GLU A 50 9.08 6.82 -7.59
N ALA A 51 8.17 5.99 -7.08
CA ALA A 51 8.54 4.76 -6.38
C ALA A 51 9.28 3.79 -7.31
N TRP A 52 8.82 3.65 -8.56
CA TRP A 52 9.45 2.81 -9.56
C TRP A 52 10.77 3.35 -10.09
N ARG A 53 10.92 4.67 -10.26
CA ARG A 53 12.21 5.29 -10.62
C ARG A 53 13.30 5.02 -9.58
N ARG A 54 12.92 4.89 -8.30
CA ARG A 54 13.84 4.59 -7.18
C ARG A 54 13.96 3.10 -6.86
N ALA A 55 13.16 2.26 -7.51
CA ALA A 55 13.18 0.83 -7.27
C ALA A 55 14.55 0.24 -7.63
N PRO A 56 15.08 -0.70 -6.81
CA PRO A 56 16.36 -1.37 -7.10
C PRO A 56 16.22 -2.46 -8.16
N VAL A 57 15.03 -2.63 -8.73
CA VAL A 57 14.71 -3.60 -9.77
C VAL A 57 13.87 -2.92 -10.84
N ARG A 58 14.09 -3.30 -12.08
CA ARG A 58 13.35 -2.78 -13.23
C ARG A 58 12.73 -3.96 -14.01
N PRO A 59 11.41 -4.17 -13.94
CA PRO A 59 10.70 -5.11 -14.79
C PRO A 59 10.78 -4.74 -16.28
N ALA A 60 10.39 -5.66 -17.15
CA ALA A 60 10.32 -5.40 -18.60
C ALA A 60 9.36 -4.24 -18.90
N SER A 61 8.23 -4.21 -18.21
CA SER A 61 7.30 -3.08 -18.26
C SER A 61 6.56 -2.96 -16.92
N VAL A 62 6.14 -1.73 -16.59
CA VAL A 62 5.27 -1.46 -15.44
C VAL A 62 4.11 -0.57 -15.87
N HIS A 63 2.90 -1.04 -15.61
CA HIS A 63 1.68 -0.28 -15.79
C HIS A 63 1.16 0.15 -14.41
N ILE A 64 1.22 1.43 -14.12
CA ILE A 64 0.73 2.02 -12.87
C ILE A 64 -0.73 2.43 -13.05
N VAL A 65 -1.58 2.04 -12.10
CA VAL A 65 -2.97 2.51 -12.00
C VAL A 65 -3.14 3.24 -10.69
N ASN A 66 -3.51 4.51 -10.74
CA ASN A 66 -3.66 5.36 -9.56
C ASN A 66 -4.82 6.34 -9.74
N LEU A 67 -5.37 6.85 -8.63
CA LEU A 67 -6.34 7.96 -8.61
C LEU A 67 -5.70 9.33 -8.83
N GLU A 68 -4.37 9.42 -8.84
CA GLU A 68 -3.63 10.63 -9.20
C GLU A 68 -3.45 10.72 -10.72
N LYS A 69 -3.35 11.93 -11.24
CA LYS A 69 -3.04 12.13 -12.66
C LYS A 69 -1.67 11.56 -13.01
N PRO A 70 -1.56 10.85 -14.14
CA PRO A 70 -0.26 10.39 -14.63
C PRO A 70 0.71 11.55 -14.82
N PRO A 71 2.00 11.37 -14.47
CA PRO A 71 3.04 12.33 -14.84
C PRO A 71 3.20 12.43 -16.37
N GLU A 72 3.52 13.63 -16.85
CA GLU A 72 3.71 13.87 -18.29
C GLU A 72 4.98 13.23 -18.84
N ASP A 73 6.01 13.11 -18.00
CA ASP A 73 7.32 12.53 -18.39
C ASP A 73 7.50 11.16 -17.73
N LEU A 74 7.26 10.11 -18.51
CA LEU A 74 7.47 8.73 -18.11
C LEU A 74 8.52 8.05 -19.02
N PRO A 75 9.46 7.29 -18.46
CA PRO A 75 10.36 6.47 -19.28
C PRO A 75 9.54 5.39 -20.00
N SER A 76 10.02 4.93 -21.16
CA SER A 76 9.30 4.01 -22.06
C SER A 76 8.85 2.68 -21.45
N TRP A 77 9.47 2.26 -20.36
CA TRP A 77 9.09 1.04 -19.61
C TRP A 77 8.02 1.27 -18.55
N LEU A 78 7.65 2.54 -18.26
CA LEU A 78 6.55 2.90 -17.36
C LEU A 78 5.38 3.44 -18.17
N ARG A 79 4.20 2.93 -17.85
CA ARG A 79 2.91 3.50 -18.24
C ARG A 79 2.13 3.84 -16.98
N SER A 80 1.32 4.90 -17.01
CA SER A 80 0.45 5.26 -15.88
C SER A 80 -0.91 5.70 -16.39
N ASP A 81 -1.98 5.16 -15.82
CA ASP A 81 -3.35 5.53 -16.10
C ASP A 81 -4.06 6.01 -14.83
N HIS A 82 -4.94 6.98 -15.00
CA HIS A 82 -5.85 7.46 -13.95
C HIS A 82 -7.09 6.58 -13.92
N ALA A 83 -7.17 5.67 -12.94
CA ALA A 83 -8.33 4.80 -12.77
C ALA A 83 -8.45 4.32 -11.31
N ASP A 84 -9.67 3.91 -10.95
CA ASP A 84 -9.95 3.28 -9.67
C ASP A 84 -9.65 1.78 -9.73
N ALA A 85 -8.78 1.29 -8.85
CA ALA A 85 -8.40 -0.12 -8.79
C ALA A 85 -9.57 -1.08 -8.45
N CYS A 86 -10.66 -0.56 -7.93
CA CYS A 86 -11.89 -1.33 -7.69
C CYS A 86 -12.80 -1.41 -8.93
N GLU A 87 -12.66 -0.49 -9.89
CA GLU A 87 -13.54 -0.34 -11.07
C GLU A 87 -12.69 -0.09 -12.32
N LEU A 88 -11.80 -1.04 -12.63
CA LEU A 88 -10.87 -0.91 -13.73
C LEU A 88 -11.58 -0.89 -15.09
N PRO A 89 -11.18 0.01 -16.01
CA PRO A 89 -11.60 -0.01 -17.40
C PRO A 89 -11.31 -1.35 -18.09
N ALA A 90 -12.15 -1.70 -19.07
CA ALA A 90 -12.01 -2.96 -19.81
C ALA A 90 -10.65 -3.10 -20.51
N GLU A 91 -10.10 -2.00 -20.97
CA GLU A 91 -8.78 -1.94 -21.66
C GLU A 91 -7.64 -2.33 -20.70
N ILE A 92 -7.73 -1.95 -19.42
CA ILE A 92 -6.75 -2.33 -18.40
C ILE A 92 -6.93 -3.80 -18.02
N LEU A 93 -8.19 -4.25 -17.88
CA LEU A 93 -8.49 -5.65 -17.56
C LEU A 93 -8.14 -6.63 -18.69
N ALA A 94 -8.08 -6.18 -19.93
CA ALA A 94 -7.67 -6.95 -21.10
C ALA A 94 -6.13 -6.95 -21.32
N GLY A 95 -5.38 -6.26 -20.49
CA GLY A 95 -3.91 -6.26 -20.55
C GLY A 95 -3.32 -7.62 -20.20
N ASP A 96 -2.17 -7.92 -20.76
CA ASP A 96 -1.40 -9.14 -20.48
C ASP A 96 -0.32 -8.82 -19.44
N TYR A 97 -0.57 -9.24 -18.19
CA TYR A 97 0.32 -8.98 -17.06
C TYR A 97 0.77 -10.29 -16.43
N ASP A 98 2.05 -10.36 -16.09
CA ASP A 98 2.64 -11.49 -15.38
C ASP A 98 2.44 -11.40 -13.87
N LEU A 99 2.30 -10.19 -13.33
CA LEU A 99 2.27 -9.94 -11.89
C LEU A 99 1.49 -8.68 -11.54
N VAL A 100 0.58 -8.81 -10.58
CA VAL A 100 -0.06 -7.67 -9.92
C VAL A 100 0.71 -7.33 -8.65
N ILE A 101 1.10 -6.08 -8.50
CA ILE A 101 1.67 -5.53 -7.26
C ILE A 101 0.73 -4.48 -6.69
N SER A 102 0.60 -4.44 -5.37
CA SER A 102 -0.02 -3.33 -4.66
C SER A 102 0.55 -3.22 -3.25
N ASN A 103 0.97 -2.04 -2.86
CA ASN A 103 1.54 -1.79 -1.54
C ASN A 103 0.79 -0.66 -0.84
N SER A 104 0.16 -0.96 0.31
CA SER A 104 -0.55 0.01 1.16
C SER A 104 -1.68 0.74 0.41
N VAL A 105 -2.56 -0.02 -0.25
CA VAL A 105 -3.71 0.50 -1.00
C VAL A 105 -5.03 -0.10 -0.52
N VAL A 106 -5.09 -1.41 -0.31
CA VAL A 106 -6.33 -2.11 0.03
C VAL A 106 -6.99 -1.61 1.31
N GLU A 107 -6.24 -1.00 2.22
CA GLU A 107 -6.73 -0.33 3.42
C GLU A 107 -7.41 1.02 3.14
N HIS A 108 -7.23 1.58 1.93
CA HIS A 108 -7.77 2.87 1.50
C HIS A 108 -8.93 2.76 0.50
N VAL A 109 -9.20 1.59 -0.05
CA VAL A 109 -10.23 1.45 -1.09
C VAL A 109 -11.66 1.59 -0.56
N GLY A 110 -11.85 1.64 0.76
CA GLY A 110 -13.16 1.67 1.42
C GLY A 110 -13.57 0.31 1.99
N GLY A 111 -14.80 0.21 2.46
CA GLY A 111 -15.32 -0.95 3.20
C GLY A 111 -15.28 -2.28 2.45
N HIS A 112 -15.86 -3.32 3.07
CA HIS A 112 -15.79 -4.71 2.61
C HIS A 112 -16.14 -4.90 1.11
N ALA A 113 -17.18 -4.23 0.62
CA ALA A 113 -17.61 -4.37 -0.78
C ALA A 113 -16.50 -3.93 -1.76
N ARG A 114 -15.90 -2.77 -1.52
CA ARG A 114 -14.83 -2.25 -2.38
C ARG A 114 -13.54 -3.07 -2.29
N ARG A 115 -13.19 -3.57 -1.11
CA ARG A 115 -12.05 -4.49 -0.95
C ARG A 115 -12.26 -5.79 -1.72
N ARG A 116 -13.51 -6.26 -1.81
CA ARG A 116 -13.86 -7.41 -2.63
C ARG A 116 -13.69 -7.10 -4.12
N MET A 117 -14.19 -5.95 -4.58
CA MET A 117 -13.98 -5.50 -5.97
C MET A 117 -12.50 -5.36 -6.31
N PHE A 118 -11.71 -4.80 -5.40
CA PHE A 118 -10.25 -4.73 -5.54
C PHE A 118 -9.61 -6.14 -5.68
N ALA A 119 -9.98 -7.07 -4.81
CA ALA A 119 -9.44 -8.42 -4.86
C ALA A 119 -9.87 -9.16 -6.14
N ASP A 120 -11.12 -8.99 -6.58
CA ASP A 120 -11.63 -9.55 -7.82
C ASP A 120 -10.88 -8.98 -9.04
N ALA A 121 -10.55 -7.68 -9.03
CA ALA A 121 -9.71 -7.05 -10.05
C ALA A 121 -8.29 -7.65 -10.07
N VAL A 122 -7.65 -7.81 -8.91
CA VAL A 122 -6.34 -8.45 -8.79
C VAL A 122 -6.35 -9.86 -9.39
N HIS A 123 -7.37 -10.68 -9.07
CA HIS A 123 -7.48 -12.05 -9.59
C HIS A 123 -7.74 -12.14 -11.10
N ARG A 124 -8.34 -11.11 -11.68
CA ARG A 124 -8.60 -11.02 -13.14
C ARG A 124 -7.39 -10.56 -13.94
N LEU A 125 -6.52 -9.73 -13.35
CA LEU A 125 -5.40 -9.09 -14.03
C LEU A 125 -4.24 -10.06 -14.27
N ALA A 126 -3.92 -10.93 -13.30
CA ALA A 126 -2.86 -11.94 -13.45
C ALA A 126 -3.02 -13.08 -12.45
N ASP A 127 -2.43 -14.22 -12.78
CA ASP A 127 -2.37 -15.37 -11.86
C ASP A 127 -1.46 -15.11 -10.65
N ARG A 128 -0.43 -14.27 -10.82
CA ARG A 128 0.54 -13.96 -9.77
C ARG A 128 0.23 -12.61 -9.13
N HIS A 129 0.37 -12.53 -7.82
CA HIS A 129 0.23 -11.24 -7.16
C HIS A 129 1.05 -11.11 -5.87
N TRP A 130 1.30 -9.84 -5.53
CA TRP A 130 1.91 -9.37 -4.30
C TRP A 130 1.08 -8.20 -3.75
N ILE A 131 0.25 -8.45 -2.74
CA ILE A 131 -0.63 -7.43 -2.16
C ILE A 131 -0.26 -7.22 -0.70
N GLN A 132 0.31 -6.06 -0.40
CA GLN A 132 0.77 -5.72 0.94
C GLN A 132 -0.15 -4.67 1.58
N THR A 133 -0.39 -4.84 2.89
CA THR A 133 -1.14 -3.89 3.71
C THR A 133 -0.60 -3.87 5.15
N PRO A 134 -0.67 -2.75 5.87
CA PRO A 134 -0.39 -2.71 7.30
C PRO A 134 -1.34 -3.64 8.09
N TYR A 135 -0.79 -4.26 9.13
CA TYR A 135 -1.56 -5.20 9.96
C TYR A 135 -2.32 -4.48 11.07
N ARG A 136 -3.63 -4.71 11.16
CA ARG A 136 -4.53 -4.07 12.17
C ARG A 136 -4.04 -4.21 13.60
N TYR A 137 -3.47 -5.34 13.97
CA TYR A 137 -3.04 -5.62 15.35
C TYR A 137 -1.57 -5.29 15.62
N PHE A 138 -0.91 -4.55 14.72
CA PHE A 138 0.38 -3.94 15.05
C PHE A 138 0.15 -2.81 16.08
N PRO A 139 1.02 -2.68 17.12
CA PRO A 139 0.76 -1.74 18.22
C PRO A 139 0.68 -0.27 17.80
N VAL A 140 1.29 0.11 16.68
CA VAL A 140 1.34 1.50 16.20
C VAL A 140 0.58 1.61 14.89
N GLU A 141 -0.39 2.50 14.84
CA GLU A 141 -1.09 2.84 13.61
C GLU A 141 -0.13 3.62 12.69
N PRO A 142 0.19 3.11 11.48
CA PRO A 142 1.30 3.66 10.70
C PRO A 142 1.02 5.00 10.04
N HIS A 143 -0.23 5.33 9.71
CA HIS A 143 -0.60 6.58 9.03
C HIS A 143 -0.43 7.80 9.95
N TRP A 144 -0.73 7.64 11.23
CA TRP A 144 -0.56 8.68 12.24
C TRP A 144 0.63 8.47 13.18
N VAL A 145 1.35 7.34 13.04
CA VAL A 145 2.44 6.95 13.95
C VAL A 145 1.96 7.01 15.41
N CYS A 146 0.73 6.54 15.65
CA CYS A 146 0.05 6.66 16.93
C CYS A 146 -0.23 5.29 17.55
N PRO A 147 0.27 4.99 18.77
CA PRO A 147 0.01 3.71 19.43
C PRO A 147 -1.48 3.49 19.68
N GLY A 148 -2.00 2.34 19.24
CA GLY A 148 -3.35 1.89 19.55
C GLY A 148 -4.49 2.68 18.90
N MET A 149 -4.20 3.68 18.07
CA MET A 149 -5.22 4.57 17.48
C MET A 149 -6.29 3.79 16.68
N GLN A 150 -5.90 2.74 15.97
CA GLN A 150 -6.78 1.91 15.15
C GLN A 150 -7.89 1.19 15.96
N PHE A 151 -7.74 1.08 17.27
CA PHE A 151 -8.73 0.44 18.15
C PHE A 151 -9.74 1.43 18.76
N LEU A 152 -9.53 2.73 18.57
CA LEU A 152 -10.42 3.76 19.06
C LEU A 152 -11.65 3.93 18.15
N PRO A 153 -12.82 4.33 18.72
CA PRO A 153 -13.96 4.75 17.90
C PRO A 153 -13.60 5.91 16.99
N ALA A 154 -14.27 6.03 15.84
CA ALA A 154 -13.98 7.04 14.81
C ALA A 154 -13.91 8.47 15.36
N ALA A 155 -14.83 8.86 16.26
CA ALA A 155 -14.82 10.18 16.87
C ALA A 155 -13.57 10.46 17.72
N ALA A 156 -13.09 9.46 18.47
CA ALA A 156 -11.86 9.55 19.25
C ALA A 156 -10.63 9.60 18.31
N ARG A 157 -10.60 8.76 17.27
CA ARG A 157 -9.55 8.81 16.23
C ARG A 157 -9.47 10.20 15.58
N ALA A 158 -10.61 10.79 15.22
CA ALA A 158 -10.66 12.13 14.64
C ALA A 158 -10.10 13.21 15.58
N THR A 159 -10.38 13.10 16.88
CA THR A 159 -9.80 14.00 17.88
C THR A 159 -8.29 13.81 18.00
N VAL A 160 -7.81 12.57 18.07
CA VAL A 160 -6.37 12.25 18.08
C VAL A 160 -5.70 12.78 16.79
N ALA A 161 -6.26 12.53 15.60
CA ALA A 161 -5.70 12.98 14.35
C ALA A 161 -5.47 14.51 14.27
N ARG A 162 -6.31 15.30 14.96
CA ARG A 162 -6.17 16.78 14.99
C ARG A 162 -5.07 17.27 15.93
N HIS A 163 -4.78 16.54 16.97
CA HIS A 163 -3.93 17.01 18.08
C HIS A 163 -2.66 16.18 18.28
N TRP A 164 -2.54 15.03 17.60
CA TRP A 164 -1.38 14.16 17.74
C TRP A 164 -0.13 14.78 17.09
N PRO A 165 0.95 14.94 17.85
CA PRO A 165 2.11 15.73 17.38
C PRO A 165 2.91 15.08 16.24
N LEU A 166 2.69 13.77 15.97
CA LEU A 166 3.37 13.05 14.89
C LEU A 166 2.52 12.97 13.61
N VAL A 167 1.38 13.63 13.54
CA VAL A 167 0.59 13.74 12.30
C VAL A 167 1.37 14.55 11.27
N HIS A 168 1.45 14.03 10.04
CA HIS A 168 2.17 14.73 8.96
C HIS A 168 1.51 16.07 8.62
N THR A 169 0.22 16.04 8.34
CA THR A 169 -0.60 17.23 8.07
C THR A 169 -1.84 17.16 8.95
N PRO A 170 -1.91 17.97 10.01
CA PRO A 170 -3.10 17.98 10.86
C PRO A 170 -4.34 18.38 10.05
N PRO A 171 -5.46 17.64 10.17
CA PRO A 171 -6.71 18.01 9.51
C PRO A 171 -7.21 19.38 9.97
N ALA A 172 -7.71 20.18 9.02
CA ALA A 172 -8.10 21.56 9.27
C ALA A 172 -9.25 21.68 10.29
N ASP A 173 -10.19 20.76 10.24
CA ASP A 173 -11.37 20.74 11.10
C ASP A 173 -11.78 19.31 11.48
N ARG A 174 -12.86 19.21 12.29
CA ARG A 174 -13.38 17.93 12.75
C ARG A 174 -13.93 17.07 11.61
N ALA A 175 -14.53 17.67 10.58
CA ALA A 175 -15.10 16.94 9.46
C ALA A 175 -13.98 16.37 8.57
N ALA A 176 -12.95 17.15 8.31
CA ALA A 176 -11.74 16.68 7.62
C ALA A 176 -11.05 15.54 8.40
N ALA A 177 -10.95 15.67 9.72
CA ALA A 177 -10.36 14.62 10.55
C ALA A 177 -11.19 13.34 10.54
N LEU A 178 -12.52 13.44 10.58
CA LEU A 178 -13.39 12.29 10.51
C LEU A 178 -13.27 11.59 9.14
N ARG A 179 -13.24 12.33 8.03
CA ARG A 179 -12.99 11.75 6.70
C ARG A 179 -11.64 11.04 6.67
N ALA A 180 -10.57 11.70 7.06
CA ALA A 180 -9.22 11.11 7.03
C ALA A 180 -9.08 9.81 7.83
N VAL A 181 -9.76 9.69 9.00
CA VAL A 181 -9.70 8.45 9.78
C VAL A 181 -10.65 7.37 9.27
N LEU A 182 -11.70 7.73 8.52
CA LEU A 182 -12.59 6.76 7.87
C LEU A 182 -12.03 6.24 6.55
N ASP A 183 -11.15 7.01 5.90
CA ASP A 183 -10.47 6.60 4.66
C ASP A 183 -9.43 5.49 4.89
N VAL A 184 -9.15 5.14 6.16
CA VAL A 184 -8.18 4.09 6.51
C VAL A 184 -8.85 3.01 7.35
N GLU A 185 -8.87 1.79 6.81
CA GLU A 185 -9.33 0.61 7.53
C GLU A 185 -8.28 -0.52 7.42
N LEU A 186 -7.45 -0.66 8.45
CA LEU A 186 -6.42 -1.69 8.52
C LEU A 186 -7.03 -3.11 8.51
N LEU A 187 -6.35 -4.05 7.87
CA LEU A 187 -6.84 -5.41 7.71
C LEU A 187 -6.21 -6.38 8.73
N SER A 188 -7.02 -7.35 9.13
CA SER A 188 -6.56 -8.53 9.87
C SER A 188 -6.07 -9.62 8.89
N ARG A 189 -5.38 -10.64 9.43
CA ARG A 189 -4.97 -11.82 8.65
C ARG A 189 -6.18 -12.59 8.11
N THR A 190 -7.25 -12.66 8.87
CA THR A 190 -8.50 -13.35 8.47
C THR A 190 -9.13 -12.65 7.27
N GLU A 191 -9.20 -11.32 7.29
CA GLU A 191 -9.70 -10.54 6.15
C GLU A 191 -8.81 -10.72 4.91
N MET A 192 -7.48 -10.65 5.05
CA MET A 192 -6.57 -10.92 3.93
C MET A 192 -6.76 -12.29 3.31
N ARG A 193 -6.97 -13.33 4.13
CA ARG A 193 -7.26 -14.68 3.64
C ARG A 193 -8.62 -14.78 2.97
N ALA A 194 -9.61 -14.03 3.43
CA ALA A 194 -10.95 -14.01 2.84
C ALA A 194 -10.96 -13.34 1.45
N TYR A 195 -10.17 -12.27 1.26
CA TYR A 195 -10.05 -11.59 -0.03
C TYR A 195 -9.11 -12.34 -1.00
N PHE A 196 -8.07 -12.99 -0.49
CA PHE A 196 -7.06 -13.71 -1.27
C PHE A 196 -6.95 -15.18 -0.83
N PRO A 197 -8.00 -16.01 -1.04
CA PRO A 197 -8.09 -17.37 -0.47
C PRO A 197 -7.02 -18.33 -0.99
N HIS A 198 -6.52 -18.11 -2.21
CA HIS A 198 -5.49 -18.96 -2.84
C HIS A 198 -4.07 -18.44 -2.62
N SER A 199 -3.89 -17.46 -1.73
CA SER A 199 -2.61 -16.84 -1.47
C SER A 199 -2.00 -17.32 -0.15
N VAL A 200 -0.68 -17.37 -0.12
CA VAL A 200 0.06 -17.47 1.13
C VAL A 200 0.14 -16.08 1.76
N VAL A 201 -0.41 -15.92 2.97
CA VAL A 201 -0.35 -14.64 3.71
C VAL A 201 0.89 -14.64 4.59
N LEU A 202 1.91 -13.93 4.12
CA LEU A 202 3.19 -13.74 4.80
C LEU A 202 3.12 -12.57 5.80
N SER A 203 4.06 -12.53 6.75
CA SER A 203 4.19 -11.46 7.75
C SER A 203 5.51 -10.72 7.61
N GLU A 204 5.45 -9.42 7.38
CA GLU A 204 6.59 -8.52 7.62
C GLU A 204 6.67 -8.21 9.12
N ARG A 205 7.80 -8.54 9.75
CA ARG A 205 7.96 -8.42 11.20
C ARG A 205 8.93 -7.34 11.61
N VAL A 206 8.63 -6.68 12.72
CA VAL A 206 9.48 -5.70 13.41
C VAL A 206 9.55 -6.10 14.88
N ALA A 207 10.74 -6.32 15.40
CA ALA A 207 10.95 -6.74 16.79
C ALA A 207 10.05 -7.94 17.20
N GLY A 208 9.89 -8.91 16.32
CA GLY A 208 9.02 -10.09 16.54
C GLY A 208 7.52 -9.87 16.27
N LEU A 209 7.04 -8.64 16.22
CA LEU A 209 5.64 -8.31 15.98
C LEU A 209 5.34 -8.19 14.48
N THR A 210 4.19 -8.68 14.04
CA THR A 210 3.73 -8.51 12.65
C THR A 210 3.34 -7.05 12.42
N LYS A 211 4.09 -6.37 11.52
CA LYS A 211 3.82 -4.97 11.12
C LYS A 211 2.89 -4.90 9.92
N SER A 212 3.12 -5.76 8.93
CA SER A 212 2.36 -5.79 7.69
C SER A 212 2.08 -7.21 7.26
N LEU A 213 1.05 -7.38 6.47
CA LEU A 213 0.68 -8.64 5.81
C LEU A 213 0.95 -8.53 4.32
N VAL A 214 1.32 -9.63 3.69
CA VAL A 214 1.47 -9.71 2.24
C VAL A 214 0.76 -10.97 1.74
N ALA A 215 -0.28 -10.81 0.94
CA ALA A 215 -0.88 -11.91 0.21
C ALA A 215 -0.05 -12.15 -1.06
N VAL A 216 0.47 -13.36 -1.20
CA VAL A 216 1.35 -13.78 -2.31
C VAL A 216 0.75 -14.98 -3.00
N LYS A 217 0.59 -14.89 -4.32
CA LYS A 217 0.32 -16.04 -5.20
C LYS A 217 1.41 -16.09 -6.26
N ARG A 218 2.06 -17.26 -6.42
CA ARG A 218 3.23 -17.44 -7.31
C ARG A 218 2.87 -18.12 -8.64
N SER A 219 1.74 -18.75 -8.69
CA SER A 219 1.18 -19.49 -9.84
C SER A 219 -0.30 -19.74 -9.62
#